data_fd4a7ffd419627514a3cdd006b854c66
#
_entry.id   fd4a7ffd419627514a3cdd006b854c66
#
_cell.length_a   1.000
_cell.length_b   1.000
_cell.length_c   1.000
_cell.angle_alpha   90.00
_cell.angle_beta   90.00
_cell.angle_gamma   90.00
#
_symmetry.space_group_name_H-M   'P 1'
#
loop_
_entity.id
_entity.type
_entity.pdbx_description
1 polymer ?
#
loop_
_entity_poly.entity_id
_entity_poly.type
_entity_poly.pdbx_seq_one_letter_code
_entity_poly.pdbx_strand_id
1 'polypeptide(L)'
;MAKSEQIIKDLDRVIGLINTDMKDIPAEEKKQMVADTIDHFDNYVSPGWLKYRKSVSSDSEQGAVLEWQDEGAYCYGLNGEKFIDCLGGFGIYTCGHRNPEILKTVKAQL
;
A
#
# COMPACT_ATOMS: atom_id res chain seq x y z
N MET A 1 -21.06 3.56 22.83
CA MET A 1 -20.18 4.77 22.84
C MET A 1 -18.72 4.40 22.58
N ALA A 2 -18.08 3.55 23.37
CA ALA A 2 -16.64 3.21 23.18
C ALA A 2 -16.25 2.67 21.78
N LYS A 3 -17.12 1.91 21.12
CA LYS A 3 -16.83 1.35 19.78
C LYS A 3 -16.85 2.40 18.67
N SER A 4 -17.73 3.39 18.77
CA SER A 4 -17.82 4.48 17.81
C SER A 4 -16.65 5.47 17.95
N GLU A 5 -16.20 5.73 19.16
CA GLU A 5 -15.03 6.59 19.43
C GLU A 5 -13.74 5.94 18.90
N GLN A 6 -13.59 4.62 19.03
CA GLN A 6 -12.46 3.90 18.47
C GLN A 6 -12.45 3.99 16.93
N ILE A 7 -13.60 3.78 16.29
CA ILE A 7 -13.72 3.90 14.83
C ILE A 7 -13.32 5.30 14.35
N ILE A 8 -13.75 6.35 15.04
CA ILE A 8 -13.38 7.73 14.69
C ILE A 8 -11.86 7.92 14.78
N LYS A 9 -11.23 7.46 15.86
CA LYS A 9 -9.77 7.54 16.02
C LYS A 9 -9.01 6.80 14.92
N ASP A 10 -9.48 5.62 14.54
CA ASP A 10 -8.86 4.82 13.48
C ASP A 10 -9.01 5.50 12.12
N LEU A 11 -10.15 6.11 11.85
CA LEU A 11 -10.36 6.91 10.63
C LEU A 11 -9.48 8.15 10.59
N ASP A 12 -9.38 8.90 11.68
CA ASP A 12 -8.50 10.08 11.77
C ASP A 12 -7.03 9.70 11.55
N ARG A 13 -6.60 8.57 12.12
CA ARG A 13 -5.25 8.02 11.89
C ARG A 13 -5.03 7.70 10.41
N VAL A 14 -5.95 7.01 9.76
CA VAL A 14 -5.84 6.64 8.33
C VAL A 14 -5.80 7.91 7.45
N ILE A 15 -6.66 8.88 7.72
CA ILE A 15 -6.67 10.16 6.99
C ILE A 15 -5.34 10.91 7.18
N GLY A 16 -4.80 10.89 8.40
CA GLY A 16 -3.48 11.46 8.69
C GLY A 16 -2.38 10.80 7.89
N LEU A 17 -2.34 9.47 7.86
CA LEU A 17 -1.33 8.70 7.10
C LEU A 17 -1.40 8.94 5.59
N ILE A 18 -2.60 8.99 5.00
CA ILE A 18 -2.79 9.26 3.57
C ILE A 18 -2.20 10.62 3.16
N ASN A 19 -2.24 11.61 4.07
CA ASN A 19 -1.75 12.95 3.83
C ASN A 19 -0.27 13.15 4.26
N THR A 20 0.38 12.12 4.81
CA THR A 20 1.76 12.18 5.27
C THR A 20 2.69 11.66 4.18
N ASP A 21 3.79 12.37 3.91
CA ASP A 21 4.84 11.88 3.03
C ASP A 21 5.48 10.62 3.66
N MET A 22 5.68 9.59 2.85
CA MET A 22 6.23 8.31 3.28
C MET A 22 7.53 8.47 4.12
N LYS A 23 8.40 9.44 3.76
CA LYS A 23 9.65 9.71 4.48
C LYS A 23 9.44 10.23 5.91
N ASP A 24 8.28 10.85 6.16
CA ASP A 24 7.95 11.47 7.45
C ASP A 24 7.21 10.50 8.39
N ILE A 25 6.86 9.30 7.91
CA ILE A 25 6.26 8.24 8.74
C ILE A 25 7.37 7.58 9.58
N PRO A 26 7.23 7.52 10.92
CA PRO A 26 8.22 6.89 11.80
C PRO A 26 8.45 5.41 11.46
N ALA A 27 9.68 4.93 11.62
CA ALA A 27 10.05 3.55 11.29
C ALA A 27 9.22 2.49 12.05
N GLU A 28 8.92 2.74 13.32
CA GLU A 28 8.08 1.83 14.11
C GLU A 28 6.64 1.81 13.63
N GLU A 29 6.10 2.96 13.21
CA GLU A 29 4.77 3.04 12.58
C GLU A 29 4.74 2.24 11.28
N LYS A 30 5.76 2.35 10.42
CA LYS A 30 5.88 1.55 9.19
C LYS A 30 5.89 0.04 9.47
N LYS A 31 6.65 -0.40 10.48
CA LYS A 31 6.67 -1.80 10.87
C LYS A 31 5.30 -2.29 11.32
N GLN A 32 4.61 -1.50 12.12
CA GLN A 32 3.27 -1.84 12.58
C GLN A 32 2.29 -1.89 11.41
N MET A 33 2.33 -0.93 10.48
CA MET A 33 1.49 -0.92 9.28
C MET A 33 1.69 -2.18 8.43
N VAL A 34 2.94 -2.62 8.23
CA VAL A 34 3.23 -3.86 7.50
C VAL A 34 2.67 -5.08 8.24
N ALA A 35 2.89 -5.16 9.55
CA ALA A 35 2.40 -6.27 10.38
C ALA A 35 0.87 -6.35 10.36
N ASP A 36 0.18 -5.22 10.58
CA ASP A 36 -1.28 -5.13 10.56
C ASP A 36 -1.85 -5.51 9.19
N THR A 37 -1.20 -5.04 8.11
CA THR A 37 -1.64 -5.35 6.74
C THR A 37 -1.53 -6.84 6.45
N ILE A 38 -0.43 -7.49 6.85
CA ILE A 38 -0.23 -8.93 6.69
C ILE A 38 -1.28 -9.71 7.48
N ASP A 39 -1.50 -9.34 8.74
CA ASP A 39 -2.49 -9.98 9.61
C ASP A 39 -3.92 -9.84 9.04
N HIS A 40 -4.31 -8.64 8.65
CA HIS A 40 -5.63 -8.39 8.07
C HIS A 40 -5.81 -9.09 6.73
N PHE A 41 -4.78 -9.12 5.89
CA PHE A 41 -4.85 -9.83 4.62
C PHE A 41 -5.07 -11.33 4.81
N ASP A 42 -4.32 -11.95 5.72
CA ASP A 42 -4.41 -13.39 5.99
C ASP A 42 -5.74 -13.76 6.67
N ASN A 43 -6.26 -12.91 7.56
CA ASN A 43 -7.47 -13.22 8.31
C ASN A 43 -8.77 -12.84 7.59
N TYR A 44 -8.79 -11.80 6.76
CA TYR A 44 -10.03 -11.22 6.23
C TYR A 44 -10.12 -11.14 4.71
N VAL A 45 -8.99 -11.18 4.00
CA VAL A 45 -8.97 -11.02 2.54
C VAL A 45 -8.76 -12.36 1.83
N SER A 46 -7.66 -13.03 2.10
CA SER A 46 -7.32 -14.28 1.44
C SER A 46 -6.48 -15.18 2.34
N PRO A 47 -7.12 -15.93 3.23
CA PRO A 47 -6.42 -16.90 4.08
C PRO A 47 -5.61 -17.90 3.25
N GLY A 48 -4.33 -18.01 3.58
CA GLY A 48 -3.40 -18.90 2.89
C GLY A 48 -2.74 -18.35 1.62
N TRP A 49 -3.15 -17.19 1.10
CA TRP A 49 -2.48 -16.57 -0.05
C TRP A 49 -1.01 -16.22 0.24
N LEU A 50 -0.74 -15.64 1.39
CA LEU A 50 0.61 -15.33 1.83
C LEU A 50 1.45 -16.60 1.98
N LYS A 51 0.86 -17.68 2.50
CA LYS A 51 1.52 -18.99 2.62
C LYS A 51 1.87 -19.54 1.24
N TYR A 52 0.97 -19.47 0.28
CA TYR A 52 1.23 -19.86 -1.11
C TYR A 52 2.35 -19.02 -1.72
N ARG A 53 2.27 -17.71 -1.61
CA ARG A 53 3.31 -16.80 -2.15
C ARG A 53 4.68 -17.08 -1.56
N LYS A 54 4.78 -17.30 -0.27
CA LYS A 54 6.02 -17.68 0.41
C LYS A 54 6.57 -19.05 -0.07
N SER A 55 5.71 -19.98 -0.46
CA SER A 55 6.13 -21.29 -0.96
C SER A 55 6.74 -21.24 -2.37
N VAL A 56 6.43 -20.21 -3.16
CA VAL A 56 6.90 -20.08 -4.56
C VAL A 56 7.93 -18.97 -4.75
N SER A 57 8.22 -18.16 -3.73
CA SER A 57 9.24 -17.12 -3.77
C SER A 57 10.45 -17.54 -2.93
N SER A 58 11.66 -17.26 -3.42
CA SER A 58 12.91 -17.51 -2.70
C SER A 58 13.14 -16.57 -1.50
N ASP A 59 12.40 -15.45 -1.42
CA ASP A 59 12.51 -14.43 -0.37
C ASP A 59 11.52 -14.66 0.78
N SER A 60 11.52 -15.87 1.32
CA SER A 60 10.60 -16.26 2.40
C SER A 60 10.83 -15.55 3.74
N GLU A 61 11.98 -14.89 3.93
CA GLU A 61 12.34 -14.26 5.21
C GLU A 61 12.06 -12.76 5.24
N GLN A 62 11.98 -12.09 4.10
CA GLN A 62 11.60 -10.69 4.04
C GLN A 62 10.10 -10.60 3.79
N GLY A 63 9.39 -10.03 4.73
CA GLY A 63 7.94 -9.89 4.68
C GLY A 63 7.43 -9.25 3.38
N ALA A 64 6.14 -9.32 3.16
CA ALA A 64 5.50 -8.66 2.02
C ALA A 64 5.84 -7.18 1.99
N VAL A 65 6.21 -6.66 0.80
CA VAL A 65 6.36 -5.22 0.61
C VAL A 65 4.97 -4.59 0.56
N LEU A 66 4.74 -3.62 1.39
CA LEU A 66 3.52 -2.81 1.35
C LEU A 66 3.73 -1.70 0.32
N GLU A 67 3.08 -1.85 -0.85
CA GLU A 67 3.04 -0.83 -1.88
C GLU A 67 2.34 0.41 -1.34
N TRP A 68 2.99 1.55 -1.46
CA TRP A 68 2.51 2.78 -0.86
C TRP A 68 2.20 3.87 -1.88
N GLN A 69 3.07 4.06 -2.85
CA GLN A 69 2.93 5.12 -3.83
C GLN A 69 3.66 4.76 -5.11
N ASP A 70 2.99 4.92 -6.25
CA ASP A 70 3.54 4.57 -7.54
C ASP A 70 3.62 5.77 -8.45
N GLU A 71 4.59 5.77 -9.36
CA GLU A 71 4.79 6.83 -10.32
C GLU A 71 5.41 6.31 -11.62
N GLY A 72 4.78 6.60 -12.74
CA GLY A 72 5.25 6.15 -14.06
C GLY A 72 5.31 4.63 -14.15
N ALA A 73 6.48 4.09 -14.38
CA ALA A 73 6.73 2.65 -14.46
C ALA A 73 7.26 2.04 -13.15
N TYR A 74 7.15 2.76 -12.03
CA TYR A 74 7.72 2.32 -10.77
C TYR A 74 6.69 2.23 -9.66
N CYS A 75 6.79 1.13 -8.88
CA CYS A 75 6.11 0.96 -7.61
C CYS A 75 7.08 1.25 -6.47
N TYR A 76 6.59 1.89 -5.42
CA TYR A 76 7.39 2.21 -4.23
C TYR A 76 6.77 1.57 -3.00
N GLY A 77 7.58 0.82 -2.27
CA GLY A 77 7.22 0.28 -0.97
C GLY A 77 7.28 1.30 0.15
N LEU A 78 6.59 1.02 1.24
CA LEU A 78 6.49 1.89 2.42
C LEU A 78 7.85 2.23 3.05
N ASN A 79 8.84 1.36 2.93
CA ASN A 79 10.19 1.59 3.45
C ASN A 79 11.16 2.20 2.42
N GLY A 80 10.66 2.64 1.26
CA GLY A 80 11.45 3.25 0.20
C GLY A 80 11.99 2.25 -0.82
N GLU A 81 11.55 1.01 -0.79
CA GLU A 81 11.85 0.04 -1.85
C GLU A 81 11.32 0.56 -3.18
N LYS A 82 12.07 0.30 -4.25
CA LYS A 82 11.68 0.71 -5.61
C LYS A 82 11.71 -0.48 -6.54
N PHE A 83 10.61 -0.70 -7.23
CA PHE A 83 10.42 -1.80 -8.17
C PHE A 83 9.99 -1.25 -9.54
N ILE A 84 10.35 -1.99 -10.61
CA ILE A 84 9.79 -1.74 -11.94
C ILE A 84 8.47 -2.51 -12.02
N ASP A 85 7.38 -1.82 -12.32
CA ASP A 85 6.09 -2.46 -12.56
C ASP A 85 6.07 -3.09 -13.96
N CYS A 86 6.30 -4.41 -14.01
CA CYS A 86 6.19 -5.20 -15.24
C CYS A 86 4.78 -5.78 -15.45
N LEU A 87 3.85 -5.60 -14.50
CA LEU A 87 2.49 -6.12 -14.57
C LEU A 87 1.50 -5.07 -15.09
N GLY A 88 1.73 -3.80 -14.78
CA GLY A 88 0.87 -2.69 -15.18
C GLY A 88 -0.56 -2.82 -14.69
N GLY A 89 -0.76 -3.40 -13.49
CA GLY A 89 -2.10 -3.63 -12.91
C GLY A 89 -3.00 -4.46 -13.83
N PHE A 90 -2.48 -5.49 -14.47
CA PHE A 90 -3.18 -6.30 -15.50
C PHE A 90 -3.64 -5.46 -16.71
N GLY A 91 -2.84 -4.45 -17.11
CA GLY A 91 -3.13 -3.58 -18.24
C GLY A 91 -3.94 -2.32 -17.92
N ILE A 92 -4.21 -2.04 -16.65
CA ILE A 92 -4.93 -0.82 -16.23
C ILE A 92 -4.02 0.41 -16.35
N TYR A 93 -2.74 0.27 -15.98
CA TYR A 93 -1.78 1.39 -15.91
C TYR A 93 -0.95 1.54 -17.19
N THR A 94 -1.55 1.36 -18.37
CA THR A 94 -0.85 1.45 -19.68
C THR A 94 -0.20 2.81 -19.93
N CYS A 95 -0.71 3.87 -19.32
CA CYS A 95 -0.14 5.22 -19.37
C CYS A 95 0.81 5.53 -18.20
N GLY A 96 1.16 4.52 -17.40
CA GLY A 96 1.92 4.67 -16.16
C GLY A 96 1.08 5.11 -14.96
N HIS A 97 1.59 4.80 -13.78
CA HIS A 97 0.98 5.21 -12.52
C HIS A 97 0.97 6.74 -12.37
N ARG A 98 -0.12 7.30 -11.89
CA ARG A 98 -0.28 8.72 -11.59
C ARG A 98 0.11 9.66 -12.75
N ASN A 99 -0.21 9.26 -13.98
CA ASN A 99 0.08 10.08 -15.16
C ASN A 99 -0.44 11.51 -14.97
N PRO A 100 0.41 12.56 -15.05
CA PRO A 100 0.04 13.93 -14.70
C PRO A 100 -1.08 14.50 -15.56
N GLU A 101 -1.15 14.16 -16.84
CA GLU A 101 -2.21 14.64 -17.74
C GLU A 101 -3.57 14.01 -17.39
N ILE A 102 -3.58 12.71 -17.05
CA ILE A 102 -4.79 12.03 -16.60
C ILE A 102 -5.25 12.62 -15.26
N LEU A 103 -4.33 12.78 -14.29
CA LEU A 103 -4.66 13.38 -12.99
C LEU A 103 -5.21 14.79 -13.13
N LYS A 104 -4.63 15.61 -14.02
CA LYS A 104 -5.11 16.96 -14.30
C LYS A 104 -6.56 16.94 -14.83
N THR A 105 -6.84 16.03 -15.76
CA THR A 105 -8.18 15.89 -16.34
C THR A 105 -9.19 15.42 -15.30
N VAL A 106 -8.85 14.39 -14.50
CA VAL A 106 -9.72 13.90 -13.42
C VAL A 106 -10.02 15.00 -12.41
N LYS A 107 -8.99 15.74 -11.94
CA LYS A 107 -9.17 16.83 -10.98
C LYS A 107 -10.04 17.99 -11.52
N ALA A 108 -10.04 18.21 -12.82
CA ALA A 108 -10.86 19.23 -13.46
C ALA A 108 -12.35 18.84 -13.60
N GLN A 109 -12.68 17.55 -13.40
CA GLN A 109 -14.04 17.03 -13.44
C GLN A 109 -14.67 16.84 -12.05
N LEU A 110 -13.89 16.92 -10.98
CA LEU A 110 -14.33 16.84 -9.58
C LEU A 110 -14.65 18.23 -9.02
#